data_0ed1b2f53fb74d4557ba6dfd83847dd4
#
_entry.id   0ed1b2f53fb74d4557ba6dfd83847dd4
#
_cell.length_a   1.000
_cell.length_b   1.000
_cell.length_c   1.000
_cell.angle_alpha   90.00
_cell.angle_beta   90.00
_cell.angle_gamma   90.00
#
_symmetry.space_group_name_H-M   'P 1'
#
loop_
_entity.id
_entity.type
_entity.pdbx_description
1 polymer ?
#
loop_
_entity_poly.entity_id
_entity_poly.type
_entity_poly.pdbx_seq_one_letter_code
_entity_poly.pdbx_strand_id
1 'polypeptide(L)'
;MHKETLLTLVILAVLTACRNATDTASFQNTISAEKIEIADEAYTQNIMESVSFIPLEETPECLLGDVRKLQKTGQEFFVMAEGSDRMPGIFRFTLEGKLKNKIGRAGNARDEYLRIGSFFVWEEKVFIADVYKKKILVYSTDGVFIESFDCEKDITFIHDMMVIGNDKALFSYNINFSESNALYKMVDLNSFKTLHTLTTRFKATGSSPYSLKEMGCMGKDVLLTSPLENMVYKLDSVNFTLEKYLAIEIWGDFPTGKSDDFDEAQAIVEEAGVQQLYGFFVSENKILINSLQGSILWHTDSGKGMLLEDGVDLDDIKVFPFFPLSVAYSDKDGFYSIFTAEGFISIIKNIGDSGEGTAPSEEFVNTIQGQNNPVIVWYKMK
;
A
#
# COMPACT_ATOMS: atom_id res chain seq x y z
N MET A 1 -42.68 52.01 -18.19
CA MET A 1 -41.72 51.26 -19.07
C MET A 1 -40.30 51.12 -18.47
N HIS A 2 -40.08 51.21 -17.17
CA HIS A 2 -38.72 51.11 -16.57
C HIS A 2 -38.57 50.03 -15.46
N LYS A 3 -39.63 49.28 -15.13
CA LYS A 3 -39.55 48.23 -14.09
C LYS A 3 -39.33 46.82 -14.70
N GLU A 4 -39.77 46.59 -15.89
CA GLU A 4 -39.61 45.25 -16.51
C GLU A 4 -38.23 45.02 -17.10
N THR A 5 -37.54 46.08 -17.55
CA THR A 5 -36.18 45.99 -18.07
C THR A 5 -35.13 45.72 -16.98
N LEU A 6 -35.40 46.13 -15.74
CA LEU A 6 -34.48 45.91 -14.62
C LEU A 6 -34.55 44.45 -14.08
N LEU A 7 -35.75 43.87 -14.13
CA LEU A 7 -35.97 42.50 -13.70
C LEU A 7 -35.32 41.49 -14.67
N THR A 8 -35.38 41.77 -15.96
CA THR A 8 -34.75 40.92 -17.00
C THR A 8 -33.24 40.96 -16.93
N LEU A 9 -32.64 42.10 -16.58
CA LEU A 9 -31.17 42.22 -16.42
C LEU A 9 -30.66 41.53 -15.15
N VAL A 10 -31.44 41.51 -14.07
CA VAL A 10 -31.06 40.81 -12.83
C VAL A 10 -31.17 39.29 -13.01
N ILE A 11 -32.19 38.82 -13.75
CA ILE A 11 -32.33 37.35 -14.05
C ILE A 11 -31.24 36.90 -15.00
N LEU A 12 -30.81 37.73 -15.95
CA LEU A 12 -29.70 37.36 -16.86
C LEU A 12 -28.35 37.39 -16.13
N ALA A 13 -28.14 38.23 -15.14
CA ALA A 13 -26.92 38.28 -14.30
C ALA A 13 -26.84 37.08 -13.34
N VAL A 14 -27.97 36.57 -12.84
CA VAL A 14 -28.02 35.38 -11.98
C VAL A 14 -27.81 34.10 -12.79
N LEU A 15 -28.25 34.05 -14.06
CA LEU A 15 -28.05 32.90 -14.93
C LEU A 15 -26.62 32.83 -15.51
N THR A 16 -25.90 33.95 -15.56
CA THR A 16 -24.46 33.93 -15.92
C THR A 16 -23.54 33.65 -14.74
N ALA A 17 -23.97 33.87 -13.50
CA ALA A 17 -23.20 33.53 -12.30
C ALA A 17 -23.23 32.02 -11.96
N CYS A 18 -24.18 31.23 -12.54
CA CYS A 18 -24.25 29.78 -12.33
C CYS A 18 -23.56 28.98 -13.44
N ARG A 19 -22.79 29.58 -14.31
CA ARG A 19 -22.14 28.92 -15.44
C ARG A 19 -20.62 29.00 -15.48
N ASN A 20 -19.96 29.16 -14.35
CA ASN A 20 -18.48 29.02 -14.27
C ASN A 20 -18.02 28.58 -12.88
N ALA A 21 -18.65 27.54 -12.34
CA ALA A 21 -17.99 26.69 -11.35
C ALA A 21 -17.66 25.37 -12.04
N THR A 22 -16.93 25.41 -13.15
CA THR A 22 -16.00 24.35 -13.47
C THR A 22 -14.91 24.46 -12.41
N ASP A 23 -14.93 23.55 -11.45
CA ASP A 23 -13.83 23.29 -10.52
C ASP A 23 -12.53 23.04 -11.31
N THR A 24 -11.92 24.09 -11.81
CA THR A 24 -10.50 24.14 -12.09
C THR A 24 -9.81 24.53 -10.77
N ALA A 25 -10.02 23.75 -9.71
CA ALA A 25 -9.03 23.65 -8.68
C ALA A 25 -7.77 23.15 -9.39
N SER A 26 -6.85 24.04 -9.68
CA SER A 26 -5.55 23.71 -10.21
C SER A 26 -4.94 22.72 -9.22
N PHE A 27 -4.78 21.46 -9.64
CA PHE A 27 -4.13 20.44 -8.83
C PHE A 27 -2.75 20.98 -8.47
N GLN A 28 -2.44 21.08 -7.19
CA GLN A 28 -1.11 21.52 -6.76
C GLN A 28 -0.03 20.54 -7.23
N ASN A 29 -0.40 19.27 -7.39
CA ASN A 29 0.50 18.19 -7.81
C ASN A 29 -0.15 17.36 -8.91
N THR A 30 0.42 17.41 -10.10
CA THR A 30 -0.01 16.60 -11.26
C THR A 30 1.21 15.93 -11.86
N ILE A 31 1.12 14.62 -12.09
CA ILE A 31 2.10 13.85 -12.85
C ILE A 31 1.72 13.91 -14.31
N SER A 32 2.33 14.83 -15.04
CA SER A 32 2.20 14.98 -16.50
C SER A 32 3.49 14.55 -17.20
N ALA A 33 3.42 14.25 -18.47
CA ALA A 33 4.57 13.77 -19.26
C ALA A 33 5.79 14.70 -19.20
N GLU A 34 5.60 16.01 -19.11
CA GLU A 34 6.66 17.01 -19.01
C GLU A 34 7.43 17.01 -17.70
N LYS A 35 6.88 16.39 -16.65
CA LYS A 35 7.48 16.26 -15.31
C LYS A 35 8.12 14.92 -15.06
N ILE A 36 8.03 14.01 -16.04
CA ILE A 36 8.53 12.64 -15.94
C ILE A 36 9.77 12.50 -16.78
N GLU A 37 10.84 12.03 -16.17
CA GLU A 37 12.05 11.56 -16.84
C GLU A 37 11.95 10.04 -16.99
N ILE A 38 12.33 9.50 -18.15
CA ILE A 38 12.44 8.05 -18.33
C ILE A 38 13.74 7.62 -17.66
N ALA A 39 13.66 6.60 -16.82
CA ALA A 39 14.84 6.03 -16.18
C ALA A 39 15.78 5.44 -17.26
N ASP A 40 17.06 5.74 -17.14
CA ASP A 40 18.09 5.08 -17.93
C ASP A 40 18.52 3.75 -17.30
N GLU A 41 19.40 2.98 -17.96
CA GLU A 41 19.91 1.70 -17.46
C GLU A 41 20.63 1.82 -16.11
N ALA A 42 21.14 3.00 -15.79
CA ALA A 42 21.82 3.28 -14.52
C ALA A 42 20.87 3.88 -13.45
N TYR A 43 19.56 3.92 -13.68
CA TYR A 43 18.62 4.61 -12.79
C TYR A 43 18.71 4.13 -11.33
N THR A 44 18.93 2.83 -11.14
CA THR A 44 19.06 2.23 -9.80
C THR A 44 20.16 2.90 -8.98
N GLN A 45 21.33 3.16 -9.58
CA GLN A 45 22.45 3.83 -8.92
C GLN A 45 22.15 5.32 -8.65
N ASN A 46 21.32 5.92 -9.51
CA ASN A 46 20.97 7.33 -9.41
C ASN A 46 19.94 7.60 -8.30
N ILE A 47 19.02 6.69 -8.04
CA ILE A 47 17.93 6.88 -7.08
C ILE A 47 18.19 6.29 -5.70
N MET A 48 19.06 5.27 -5.58
CA MET A 48 19.35 4.61 -4.31
C MET A 48 20.59 5.19 -3.62
N GLU A 49 20.50 5.42 -2.31
CA GLU A 49 21.64 5.69 -1.45
C GLU A 49 22.34 4.37 -1.06
N SER A 50 21.56 3.39 -0.65
CA SER A 50 22.05 2.07 -0.27
C SER A 50 20.96 1.00 -0.38
N VAL A 51 21.40 -0.25 -0.46
CA VAL A 51 20.54 -1.43 -0.36
C VAL A 51 21.08 -2.35 0.74
N SER A 52 20.17 -2.92 1.53
CA SER A 52 20.50 -3.87 2.59
C SER A 52 19.69 -5.15 2.41
N PHE A 53 20.34 -6.30 2.68
CA PHE A 53 19.74 -7.63 2.54
C PHE A 53 19.57 -8.26 3.91
N ILE A 54 18.37 -8.66 4.26
CA ILE A 54 17.99 -9.14 5.57
C ILE A 54 17.33 -10.50 5.41
N PRO A 55 18.10 -11.61 5.49
CA PRO A 55 17.54 -12.94 5.44
C PRO A 55 16.76 -13.21 6.72
N LEU A 56 15.53 -13.67 6.60
CA LEU A 56 14.73 -14.05 7.75
C LEU A 56 15.16 -15.42 8.25
N GLU A 57 15.48 -15.52 9.55
CA GLU A 57 15.96 -16.74 10.17
C GLU A 57 14.97 -17.90 10.00
N GLU A 58 15.49 -19.03 9.55
CA GLU A 58 14.74 -20.28 9.40
C GLU A 58 14.93 -21.15 10.64
N THR A 59 13.82 -21.55 11.26
CA THR A 59 13.80 -22.54 12.34
C THR A 59 12.64 -23.50 12.11
N PRO A 60 12.61 -24.68 12.76
CA PRO A 60 11.48 -25.60 12.62
C PRO A 60 10.13 -24.96 12.97
N GLU A 61 10.11 -23.95 13.84
CA GLU A 61 8.92 -23.22 14.26
C GLU A 61 8.61 -22.02 13.35
N CYS A 62 9.55 -21.64 12.48
CA CYS A 62 9.47 -20.50 11.59
C CYS A 62 9.88 -20.85 10.17
N LEU A 63 9.06 -21.65 9.51
CA LEU A 63 9.11 -21.87 8.06
C LEU A 63 8.02 -20.99 7.44
N LEU A 64 8.43 -19.96 6.71
CA LEU A 64 7.53 -19.00 6.11
C LEU A 64 7.22 -19.43 4.67
N GLY A 65 5.92 -19.49 4.36
CA GLY A 65 5.42 -19.55 3.00
C GLY A 65 5.18 -18.13 2.45
N ASP A 66 4.06 -17.95 1.75
CA ASP A 66 3.71 -16.67 1.14
C ASP A 66 3.58 -15.56 2.18
N VAL A 67 4.38 -14.53 2.02
CA VAL A 67 4.29 -13.33 2.85
C VAL A 67 3.18 -12.43 2.31
N ARG A 68 2.24 -12.09 3.20
CA ARG A 68 1.07 -11.28 2.87
C ARG A 68 1.17 -9.84 3.31
N LYS A 69 1.90 -9.59 4.40
CA LYS A 69 2.08 -8.24 4.92
C LYS A 69 3.38 -8.15 5.71
N LEU A 70 4.09 -7.05 5.52
CA LEU A 70 5.24 -6.62 6.28
C LEU A 70 4.92 -5.31 6.98
N GLN A 71 5.32 -5.17 8.23
CA GLN A 71 5.35 -3.90 8.94
C GLN A 71 6.66 -3.81 9.74
N LYS A 72 7.34 -2.66 9.65
CA LYS A 72 8.47 -2.33 10.51
C LYS A 72 7.99 -1.37 11.59
N THR A 73 8.40 -1.57 12.81
CA THR A 73 8.16 -0.65 13.91
C THR A 73 9.34 -0.66 14.86
N GLY A 74 9.89 0.55 15.14
CA GLY A 74 11.11 0.66 15.92
C GLY A 74 12.27 -0.09 15.26
N GLN A 75 12.81 -1.08 15.98
CA GLN A 75 13.94 -1.92 15.56
C GLN A 75 13.51 -3.35 15.18
N GLU A 76 12.29 -3.52 14.67
CA GLU A 76 11.72 -4.85 14.46
C GLU A 76 10.85 -4.93 13.22
N PHE A 77 10.83 -6.12 12.62
CA PHE A 77 9.90 -6.49 11.57
C PHE A 77 8.81 -7.40 12.11
N PHE A 78 7.59 -7.17 11.65
CA PHE A 78 6.44 -8.05 11.83
C PHE A 78 6.00 -8.54 10.46
N VAL A 79 6.01 -9.85 10.28
CA VAL A 79 5.75 -10.51 9.00
C VAL A 79 4.52 -11.39 9.14
N MET A 80 3.47 -11.08 8.40
CA MET A 80 2.33 -11.98 8.25
C MET A 80 2.58 -12.91 7.07
N ALA A 81 2.70 -14.19 7.36
CA ALA A 81 2.98 -15.21 6.36
C ALA A 81 2.23 -16.51 6.67
N GLU A 82 2.11 -17.38 5.69
CA GLU A 82 1.70 -18.75 5.95
C GLU A 82 2.85 -19.50 6.66
N GLY A 83 2.53 -20.19 7.74
CA GLY A 83 3.49 -21.07 8.44
C GLY A 83 3.62 -22.43 7.76
N SER A 84 4.48 -23.29 8.33
CA SER A 84 4.66 -24.68 7.87
C SER A 84 3.37 -25.53 7.92
N ASP A 85 2.43 -25.15 8.79
CA ASP A 85 1.09 -25.74 8.94
C ASP A 85 0.08 -25.17 7.92
N ARG A 86 0.52 -24.30 7.00
CA ARG A 86 -0.30 -23.55 6.03
C ARG A 86 -1.32 -22.63 6.67
N MET A 87 -1.17 -22.39 7.97
CA MET A 87 -2.00 -21.41 8.69
C MET A 87 -1.30 -20.08 8.73
N PRO A 88 -2.02 -18.96 8.48
CA PRO A 88 -1.41 -17.64 8.60
C PRO A 88 -0.94 -17.39 10.03
N GLY A 89 0.22 -16.77 10.16
CA GLY A 89 0.79 -16.36 11.43
C GLY A 89 1.47 -15.02 11.31
N ILE A 90 1.74 -14.39 12.44
CA ILE A 90 2.54 -13.16 12.50
C ILE A 90 3.81 -13.50 13.26
N PHE A 91 4.95 -13.23 12.62
CA PHE A 91 6.28 -13.52 13.15
C PHE A 91 7.02 -12.21 13.37
N ARG A 92 7.67 -12.09 14.53
CA ARG A 92 8.46 -10.92 14.92
C ARG A 92 9.94 -11.21 14.77
N PHE A 93 10.66 -10.33 14.09
CA PHE A 93 12.10 -10.44 13.83
C PHE A 93 12.82 -9.17 14.27
N THR A 94 14.13 -9.29 14.56
CA THR A 94 15.02 -8.13 14.67
C THR A 94 15.28 -7.51 13.29
N LEU A 95 15.94 -6.34 13.24
CA LEU A 95 16.35 -5.74 11.96
C LEU A 95 17.40 -6.57 11.20
N GLU A 96 18.10 -7.47 11.89
CA GLU A 96 19.04 -8.42 11.29
C GLU A 96 18.36 -9.71 10.81
N GLY A 97 17.03 -9.79 10.92
CA GLY A 97 16.24 -10.95 10.49
C GLY A 97 16.19 -12.11 11.48
N LYS A 98 16.66 -11.95 12.73
CA LYS A 98 16.60 -12.98 13.75
C LYS A 98 15.20 -13.12 14.33
N LEU A 99 14.67 -14.35 14.37
CA LEU A 99 13.37 -14.63 14.94
C LEU A 99 13.36 -14.29 16.44
N LYS A 100 12.37 -13.52 16.86
CA LYS A 100 12.10 -13.26 18.29
C LYS A 100 10.99 -14.17 18.81
N ASN A 101 9.82 -14.13 18.18
CA ASN A 101 8.68 -14.96 18.54
C ASN A 101 7.59 -14.94 17.46
N LYS A 102 6.61 -15.83 17.61
CA LYS A 102 5.33 -15.81 16.89
C LYS A 102 4.28 -15.12 17.75
N ILE A 103 3.41 -14.32 17.15
CA ILE A 103 2.33 -13.61 17.84
C ILE A 103 1.08 -14.50 17.86
N GLY A 104 0.68 -14.92 19.05
CA GLY A 104 -0.47 -15.80 19.23
C GLY A 104 -0.33 -17.14 18.52
N ARG A 105 -1.43 -17.84 18.34
CA ARG A 105 -1.49 -19.12 17.62
C ARG A 105 -2.83 -19.31 16.92
N ALA A 106 -2.84 -20.15 15.89
CA ALA A 106 -4.05 -20.55 15.22
C ALA A 106 -4.86 -21.54 16.09
N GLY A 107 -6.19 -21.33 16.14
CA GLY A 107 -7.09 -22.19 16.88
C GLY A 107 -8.41 -21.50 17.24
N ASN A 108 -9.29 -22.21 17.96
CA ASN A 108 -10.63 -21.73 18.26
C ASN A 108 -10.81 -21.21 19.70
N ALA A 109 -9.78 -21.28 20.55
CA ALA A 109 -9.85 -20.72 21.89
C ALA A 109 -9.98 -19.18 21.88
N ARG A 110 -10.30 -18.59 23.02
CA ARG A 110 -10.52 -17.14 23.15
C ARG A 110 -9.28 -16.32 22.75
N ASP A 111 -8.12 -16.85 23.08
CA ASP A 111 -6.81 -16.27 22.86
C ASP A 111 -6.11 -16.77 21.58
N GLU A 112 -6.84 -17.40 20.68
CA GLU A 112 -6.37 -17.93 19.40
C GLU A 112 -7.08 -17.23 18.26
N TYR A 113 -6.50 -17.22 17.06
CA TYR A 113 -7.14 -16.72 15.84
C TYR A 113 -7.47 -17.86 14.88
N LEU A 114 -8.58 -17.72 14.13
CA LEU A 114 -8.96 -18.66 13.08
C LEU A 114 -8.41 -18.24 11.73
N ARG A 115 -8.55 -16.98 11.36
CA ARG A 115 -8.06 -16.45 10.08
C ARG A 115 -7.71 -14.98 10.19
N ILE A 116 -6.44 -14.68 10.01
CA ILE A 116 -5.94 -13.30 9.97
C ILE A 116 -6.29 -12.68 8.61
N GLY A 117 -7.05 -11.58 8.62
CA GLY A 117 -7.29 -10.75 7.44
C GLY A 117 -6.20 -9.70 7.26
N SER A 118 -5.88 -8.98 8.33
CA SER A 118 -4.79 -8.01 8.38
C SER A 118 -4.34 -7.79 9.82
N PHE A 119 -3.26 -7.05 10.02
CA PHE A 119 -2.77 -6.65 11.34
C PHE A 119 -2.11 -5.27 11.30
N PHE A 120 -1.93 -4.67 12.46
CA PHE A 120 -0.99 -3.55 12.65
C PHE A 120 -0.35 -3.65 14.05
N VAL A 121 0.79 -2.98 14.18
CA VAL A 121 1.51 -2.87 15.46
C VAL A 121 1.52 -1.41 15.89
N TRP A 122 1.14 -1.18 17.14
CA TRP A 122 1.10 0.15 17.74
C TRP A 122 1.29 0.05 19.26
N GLU A 123 2.14 0.91 19.82
CA GLU A 123 2.44 0.97 21.26
C GLU A 123 2.72 -0.42 21.90
N GLU A 124 3.65 -1.17 21.30
CA GLU A 124 4.05 -2.52 21.75
C GLU A 124 2.90 -3.55 21.77
N LYS A 125 1.81 -3.28 21.08
CA LYS A 125 0.69 -4.19 20.89
C LYS A 125 0.53 -4.55 19.42
N VAL A 126 0.10 -5.78 19.18
CA VAL A 126 -0.24 -6.31 17.86
C VAL A 126 -1.75 -6.50 17.80
N PHE A 127 -2.38 -5.80 16.88
CA PHE A 127 -3.82 -5.84 16.65
C PHE A 127 -4.09 -6.70 15.43
N ILE A 128 -4.83 -7.77 15.59
CA ILE A 128 -5.10 -8.77 14.55
C ILE A 128 -6.59 -8.78 14.22
N ALA A 129 -6.95 -8.53 12.97
CA ALA A 129 -8.31 -8.74 12.48
C ALA A 129 -8.54 -10.24 12.20
N ASP A 130 -9.27 -10.92 13.07
CA ASP A 130 -9.77 -12.27 12.82
C ASP A 130 -11.08 -12.20 12.06
N VAL A 131 -10.99 -12.44 10.75
CA VAL A 131 -12.15 -12.29 9.84
C VAL A 131 -13.21 -13.38 10.03
N TYR A 132 -12.85 -14.54 10.60
CA TYR A 132 -13.81 -15.60 10.89
C TYR A 132 -14.50 -15.42 12.24
N LYS A 133 -13.76 -15.03 13.28
CA LYS A 133 -14.33 -14.70 14.57
C LYS A 133 -15.04 -13.35 14.60
N LYS A 134 -14.78 -12.49 13.59
CA LYS A 134 -15.27 -11.10 13.50
C LYS A 134 -14.84 -10.28 14.72
N LYS A 135 -13.54 -10.38 15.04
CA LYS A 135 -12.93 -9.73 16.20
C LYS A 135 -11.61 -9.08 15.84
N ILE A 136 -11.28 -8.03 16.58
CA ILE A 136 -9.88 -7.64 16.75
C ILE A 136 -9.35 -8.35 17.99
N LEU A 137 -8.27 -9.10 17.82
CA LEU A 137 -7.52 -9.71 18.91
C LEU A 137 -6.29 -8.85 19.16
N VAL A 138 -6.02 -8.56 20.43
CA VAL A 138 -4.88 -7.74 20.85
C VAL A 138 -3.89 -8.60 21.63
N TYR A 139 -2.65 -8.57 21.20
CA TYR A 139 -1.53 -9.24 21.86
C TYR A 139 -0.44 -8.24 22.20
N SER A 140 0.40 -8.54 23.18
CA SER A 140 1.69 -7.86 23.30
C SER A 140 2.61 -8.27 22.14
N THR A 141 3.67 -7.49 21.90
CA THR A 141 4.70 -7.88 20.93
C THR A 141 5.45 -9.16 21.31
N ASP A 142 5.36 -9.60 22.57
CA ASP A 142 5.87 -10.91 23.01
C ASP A 142 4.88 -12.07 22.77
N GLY A 143 3.73 -11.78 22.14
CA GLY A 143 2.74 -12.80 21.77
C GLY A 143 1.74 -13.19 22.85
N VAL A 144 1.71 -12.46 23.98
CA VAL A 144 0.76 -12.71 25.07
C VAL A 144 -0.58 -12.04 24.72
N PHE A 145 -1.68 -12.81 24.77
CA PHE A 145 -3.02 -12.29 24.58
C PHE A 145 -3.39 -11.28 25.67
N ILE A 146 -3.93 -10.14 25.28
CA ILE A 146 -4.36 -9.06 26.16
C ILE A 146 -5.89 -9.03 26.24
N GLU A 147 -6.53 -8.80 25.11
CA GLU A 147 -7.98 -8.63 25.03
C GLU A 147 -8.52 -8.85 23.61
N SER A 148 -9.83 -8.78 23.44
CA SER A 148 -10.45 -8.82 22.11
C SER A 148 -11.70 -7.93 22.07
N PHE A 149 -11.96 -7.38 20.88
CA PHE A 149 -13.11 -6.53 20.58
C PHE A 149 -13.98 -7.18 19.51
N ASP A 150 -15.30 -7.15 19.71
CA ASP A 150 -16.24 -7.56 18.68
C ASP A 150 -16.33 -6.47 17.60
N CYS A 151 -16.33 -6.88 16.35
CA CYS A 151 -16.38 -5.98 15.21
C CYS A 151 -17.66 -6.14 14.40
N GLU A 152 -17.95 -5.15 13.56
CA GLU A 152 -19.04 -5.21 12.59
C GLU A 152 -18.79 -6.36 11.58
N LYS A 153 -19.88 -6.84 10.96
CA LYS A 153 -19.83 -8.01 10.07
C LYS A 153 -18.88 -7.84 8.89
N ASP A 154 -18.74 -6.63 8.38
CA ASP A 154 -17.93 -6.32 7.20
C ASP A 154 -16.41 -6.41 7.43
N ILE A 155 -15.94 -6.58 8.70
CA ILE A 155 -14.56 -6.92 8.98
C ILE A 155 -14.09 -8.18 8.21
N THR A 156 -15.03 -9.03 7.80
CA THR A 156 -14.74 -10.20 6.94
C THR A 156 -14.07 -9.81 5.61
N PHE A 157 -14.29 -8.60 5.16
CA PHE A 157 -13.79 -8.07 3.89
C PHE A 157 -12.65 -7.05 4.07
N ILE A 158 -12.08 -7.00 5.25
CA ILE A 158 -10.94 -6.11 5.53
C ILE A 158 -9.77 -6.46 4.62
N HIS A 159 -9.19 -5.43 4.01
CA HIS A 159 -8.02 -5.55 3.15
C HIS A 159 -6.76 -5.13 3.90
N ASP A 160 -6.75 -3.93 4.47
CA ASP A 160 -5.61 -3.45 5.24
C ASP A 160 -6.03 -2.60 6.43
N MET A 161 -5.11 -2.41 7.38
CA MET A 161 -5.31 -1.61 8.58
C MET A 161 -4.06 -0.80 8.87
N MET A 162 -4.23 0.45 9.30
CA MET A 162 -3.16 1.31 9.79
C MET A 162 -3.62 2.25 10.90
N VAL A 163 -2.70 2.66 11.75
CA VAL A 163 -2.97 3.69 12.78
C VAL A 163 -2.90 5.07 12.16
N ILE A 164 -3.84 5.95 12.54
CA ILE A 164 -3.88 7.35 12.17
C ILE A 164 -4.02 8.21 13.43
N GLY A 165 -2.99 9.00 13.75
CA GLY A 165 -2.95 9.75 15.01
C GLY A 165 -2.71 8.85 16.23
N ASN A 166 -3.22 9.24 17.38
CA ASN A 166 -2.91 8.59 18.65
C ASN A 166 -3.99 7.60 19.14
N ASP A 167 -5.21 7.72 18.65
CA ASP A 167 -6.38 7.00 19.18
C ASP A 167 -7.30 6.43 18.10
N LYS A 168 -6.87 6.45 16.84
CA LYS A 168 -7.67 6.03 15.70
C LYS A 168 -6.90 5.10 14.78
N ALA A 169 -7.62 4.19 14.14
CA ALA A 169 -7.12 3.41 13.02
C ALA A 169 -8.00 3.60 11.79
N LEU A 170 -7.40 3.40 10.64
CA LEU A 170 -8.07 3.37 9.37
C LEU A 170 -8.05 1.94 8.84
N PHE A 171 -9.22 1.46 8.47
CA PHE A 171 -9.43 0.15 7.86
C PHE A 171 -9.83 0.34 6.42
N SER A 172 -9.16 -0.33 5.48
CA SER A 172 -9.61 -0.43 4.09
C SER A 172 -10.34 -1.74 3.87
N TYR A 173 -11.30 -1.73 2.94
CA TYR A 173 -12.16 -2.85 2.64
C TYR A 173 -12.10 -3.18 1.16
N ASN A 174 -12.09 -4.47 0.85
CA ASN A 174 -12.24 -4.91 -0.53
C ASN A 174 -13.69 -4.68 -0.98
N ILE A 175 -13.88 -3.72 -1.88
CA ILE A 175 -15.20 -3.29 -2.36
C ILE A 175 -15.99 -4.41 -3.03
N ASN A 176 -15.32 -5.38 -3.65
CA ASN A 176 -15.95 -6.47 -4.37
C ASN A 176 -16.73 -7.43 -3.46
N PHE A 177 -16.47 -7.36 -2.16
CA PHE A 177 -17.09 -8.23 -1.16
C PHE A 177 -17.83 -7.45 -0.07
N SER A 178 -17.73 -6.12 -0.04
CA SER A 178 -18.35 -5.31 1.01
C SER A 178 -19.84 -5.05 0.69
N GLU A 179 -20.73 -5.65 1.46
CA GLU A 179 -22.19 -5.37 1.37
C GLU A 179 -22.53 -3.89 1.64
N SER A 180 -21.67 -3.16 2.33
CA SER A 180 -21.88 -1.77 2.73
C SER A 180 -21.33 -0.74 1.74
N ASN A 181 -20.70 -1.15 0.64
CA ASN A 181 -19.90 -0.28 -0.25
C ASN A 181 -18.86 0.56 0.50
N ALA A 182 -18.47 0.14 1.71
CA ALA A 182 -17.45 0.81 2.47
C ALA A 182 -16.10 0.62 1.80
N LEU A 183 -15.40 1.73 1.57
CA LEU A 183 -14.03 1.74 1.08
C LEU A 183 -13.05 1.90 2.25
N TYR A 184 -13.34 2.84 3.13
CA TYR A 184 -12.55 3.08 4.35
C TYR A 184 -13.46 3.30 5.55
N LYS A 185 -13.03 2.79 6.71
CA LYS A 185 -13.62 3.12 8.01
C LYS A 185 -12.57 3.65 8.95
N MET A 186 -12.87 4.77 9.60
CA MET A 186 -12.12 5.24 10.75
C MET A 186 -12.74 4.64 12.01
N VAL A 187 -11.91 3.99 12.81
CA VAL A 187 -12.33 3.34 14.06
C VAL A 187 -11.59 3.93 15.26
N ASP A 188 -12.24 3.96 16.41
CA ASP A 188 -11.64 4.29 17.69
C ASP A 188 -10.82 3.10 18.21
N LEU A 189 -9.55 3.30 18.57
CA LEU A 189 -8.64 2.22 19.01
C LEU A 189 -8.96 1.64 20.38
N ASN A 190 -9.74 2.34 21.21
CA ASN A 190 -10.09 1.86 22.54
C ASN A 190 -11.33 0.95 22.53
N SER A 191 -12.22 1.13 21.55
CA SER A 191 -13.49 0.41 21.49
C SER A 191 -13.70 -0.36 20.19
N PHE A 192 -12.90 -0.12 19.18
CA PHE A 192 -13.05 -0.59 17.79
C PHE A 192 -14.42 -0.31 17.17
N LYS A 193 -15.09 0.74 17.66
CA LYS A 193 -16.31 1.24 17.06
C LYS A 193 -16.01 2.12 15.88
N THR A 194 -16.79 1.96 14.81
CA THR A 194 -16.73 2.84 13.65
C THR A 194 -17.11 4.26 14.03
N LEU A 195 -16.23 5.21 13.73
CA LEU A 195 -16.46 6.65 13.90
C LEU A 195 -17.00 7.25 12.60
N HIS A 196 -16.41 6.88 11.48
CA HIS A 196 -16.77 7.39 10.16
C HIS A 196 -16.59 6.30 9.10
N THR A 197 -17.34 6.43 8.00
CA THR A 197 -17.25 5.55 6.83
C THR A 197 -17.19 6.38 5.57
N LEU A 198 -16.20 6.11 4.73
CA LEU A 198 -16.16 6.54 3.33
C LEU A 198 -16.66 5.39 2.45
N THR A 199 -17.60 5.68 1.58
CA THR A 199 -18.18 4.71 0.66
C THR A 199 -17.75 5.01 -0.77
N THR A 200 -17.62 3.97 -1.58
CA THR A 200 -17.51 4.12 -3.03
C THR A 200 -18.91 4.20 -3.67
N ARG A 201 -18.97 4.79 -4.86
CA ARG A 201 -20.19 4.76 -5.69
C ARG A 201 -20.43 3.39 -6.32
N PHE A 202 -19.38 2.57 -6.46
CA PHE A 202 -19.48 1.29 -7.11
C PHE A 202 -20.23 0.27 -6.27
N LYS A 203 -21.08 -0.51 -6.94
CA LYS A 203 -21.74 -1.67 -6.34
C LYS A 203 -20.86 -2.89 -6.57
N ALA A 204 -20.65 -3.64 -5.50
CA ALA A 204 -19.86 -4.86 -5.56
C ALA A 204 -20.60 -5.96 -6.31
N THR A 205 -19.94 -6.60 -7.27
CA THR A 205 -20.50 -7.71 -8.06
C THR A 205 -19.75 -9.03 -7.88
N GLY A 206 -18.67 -9.04 -7.12
CA GLY A 206 -18.18 -10.28 -6.50
C GLY A 206 -16.94 -10.93 -7.08
N SER A 207 -16.20 -10.38 -8.04
CA SER A 207 -15.12 -11.15 -8.64
C SER A 207 -13.82 -10.44 -9.07
N SER A 208 -13.49 -9.27 -8.57
CA SER A 208 -12.22 -8.67 -8.97
C SER A 208 -11.04 -9.06 -8.06
N PRO A 209 -9.90 -9.49 -8.62
CA PRO A 209 -8.70 -9.89 -7.87
C PRO A 209 -7.80 -8.73 -7.44
N TYR A 210 -8.20 -7.48 -7.61
CA TYR A 210 -7.30 -6.34 -7.41
C TYR A 210 -7.15 -6.00 -5.92
N SER A 211 -6.02 -6.42 -5.40
CA SER A 211 -5.52 -6.01 -4.10
C SER A 211 -4.60 -4.81 -4.30
N LEU A 212 -5.12 -3.61 -4.18
CA LEU A 212 -4.32 -2.40 -4.21
C LEU A 212 -3.71 -2.14 -2.83
N LYS A 213 -2.48 -1.66 -2.80
CA LYS A 213 -1.97 -0.96 -1.62
C LYS A 213 -2.59 0.43 -1.63
N GLU A 214 -3.59 0.63 -0.79
CA GLU A 214 -4.54 1.75 -0.88
C GLU A 214 -4.27 2.87 0.10
N MET A 215 -3.37 2.65 1.08
CA MET A 215 -3.14 3.56 2.20
C MET A 215 -1.65 3.76 2.47
N GLY A 216 -1.27 4.99 2.78
CA GLY A 216 0.08 5.34 3.19
C GLY A 216 0.10 6.61 4.04
N CYS A 217 1.20 6.85 4.75
CA CYS A 217 1.42 8.09 5.50
C CYS A 217 2.62 8.85 4.97
N MET A 218 2.48 10.16 4.81
CA MET A 218 3.55 11.09 4.52
C MET A 218 3.64 12.10 5.68
N GLY A 219 4.57 11.85 6.59
CA GLY A 219 4.60 12.58 7.86
C GLY A 219 3.31 12.33 8.65
N LYS A 220 2.53 13.39 8.87
CA LYS A 220 1.21 13.32 9.54
C LYS A 220 0.04 13.15 8.58
N ASP A 221 0.29 13.33 7.28
CA ASP A 221 -0.75 13.27 6.27
C ASP A 221 -1.03 11.82 5.88
N VAL A 222 -2.30 11.45 5.87
CA VAL A 222 -2.78 10.14 5.44
C VAL A 222 -3.18 10.26 3.97
N LEU A 223 -2.57 9.44 3.14
CA LEU A 223 -2.82 9.37 1.71
C LEU A 223 -3.61 8.11 1.38
N LEU A 224 -4.61 8.24 0.52
CA LEU A 224 -5.53 7.19 0.13
C LEU A 224 -5.74 7.18 -1.39
N THR A 225 -6.16 6.04 -1.91
CA THR A 225 -6.61 5.92 -3.30
C THR A 225 -8.10 5.59 -3.36
N SER A 226 -8.70 5.77 -4.53
CA SER A 226 -10.05 5.33 -4.83
C SER A 226 -10.02 4.40 -6.04
N PRO A 227 -10.85 3.35 -6.08
CA PRO A 227 -10.87 2.42 -7.20
C PRO A 227 -11.23 3.11 -8.52
N LEU A 228 -10.60 2.64 -9.59
CA LEU A 228 -10.82 3.15 -10.95
C LEU A 228 -10.60 4.66 -11.07
N GLU A 229 -9.62 5.18 -10.33
CA GLU A 229 -9.20 6.58 -10.38
C GLU A 229 -7.67 6.66 -10.33
N ASN A 230 -7.05 7.40 -11.26
CA ASN A 230 -5.62 7.68 -11.24
C ASN A 230 -5.34 8.90 -10.35
N MET A 231 -5.71 8.76 -9.07
CA MET A 231 -5.68 9.84 -8.10
C MET A 231 -5.23 9.33 -6.72
N VAL A 232 -4.34 10.08 -6.09
CA VAL A 232 -4.07 9.96 -4.66
C VAL A 232 -4.77 11.11 -3.94
N TYR A 233 -5.46 10.78 -2.87
CA TYR A 233 -6.19 11.72 -2.03
C TYR A 233 -5.49 11.87 -0.69
N LYS A 234 -5.63 13.04 -0.09
CA LYS A 234 -5.29 13.30 1.30
C LYS A 234 -6.57 13.22 2.14
N LEU A 235 -6.51 12.49 3.24
CA LEU A 235 -7.62 12.39 4.19
C LEU A 235 -7.62 13.59 5.13
N ASP A 236 -8.70 14.38 5.12
CA ASP A 236 -9.02 15.25 6.24
C ASP A 236 -9.57 14.38 7.39
N SER A 237 -8.73 14.13 8.40
CA SER A 237 -9.10 13.27 9.53
C SER A 237 -10.10 13.90 10.49
N VAL A 238 -10.39 15.20 10.37
CA VAL A 238 -11.37 15.92 11.19
C VAL A 238 -12.77 15.77 10.62
N ASN A 239 -12.92 16.10 9.32
CA ASN A 239 -14.21 16.05 8.62
C ASN A 239 -14.46 14.68 7.96
N PHE A 240 -13.45 13.81 7.90
CA PHE A 240 -13.43 12.53 7.22
C PHE A 240 -13.83 12.65 5.73
N THR A 241 -13.18 13.57 5.05
CA THR A 241 -13.36 13.84 3.62
C THR A 241 -12.04 13.66 2.87
N LEU A 242 -12.14 13.40 1.57
CA LEU A 242 -11.00 13.25 0.69
C LEU A 242 -10.72 14.56 -0.07
N GLU A 243 -9.50 15.05 0.06
CA GLU A 243 -8.99 16.16 -0.74
C GLU A 243 -8.08 15.61 -1.83
N LYS A 244 -8.23 16.07 -3.06
CA LYS A 244 -7.35 15.67 -4.17
C LYS A 244 -5.93 16.13 -3.88
N TYR A 245 -4.99 15.19 -3.89
CA TYR A 245 -3.60 15.46 -3.57
C TYR A 245 -2.69 15.33 -4.79
N LEU A 246 -2.79 14.24 -5.56
CA LEU A 246 -1.92 13.96 -6.71
C LEU A 246 -2.72 13.30 -7.82
N ALA A 247 -2.76 13.94 -9.00
CA ALA A 247 -3.37 13.38 -10.20
C ALA A 247 -2.30 12.73 -11.09
N ILE A 248 -2.59 11.57 -11.69
CA ILE A 248 -1.67 10.82 -12.54
C ILE A 248 -2.18 10.89 -13.99
N GLU A 249 -1.94 12.02 -14.65
CA GLU A 249 -2.44 12.29 -16.01
C GLU A 249 -1.71 11.50 -17.10
N ILE A 250 -0.43 11.13 -16.85
CA ILE A 250 0.37 10.41 -17.84
C ILE A 250 -0.25 9.06 -18.26
N TRP A 251 -1.09 8.48 -17.42
CA TRP A 251 -1.76 7.21 -17.70
C TRP A 251 -3.12 7.36 -18.39
N GLY A 252 -3.51 8.59 -18.71
CA GLY A 252 -4.77 8.94 -19.35
C GLY A 252 -5.92 9.13 -18.35
N ASP A 253 -7.00 9.66 -18.90
CA ASP A 253 -8.21 9.95 -18.12
C ASP A 253 -9.10 8.72 -18.03
N PHE A 254 -9.56 8.41 -16.84
CA PHE A 254 -10.60 7.41 -16.67
C PHE A 254 -11.91 7.87 -17.31
N PRO A 255 -12.61 6.99 -18.03
CA PRO A 255 -13.95 7.25 -18.51
C PRO A 255 -14.96 7.25 -17.36
N THR A 256 -14.77 8.17 -16.40
CA THR A 256 -15.55 8.28 -15.18
C THR A 256 -17.03 8.51 -15.46
N GLY A 257 -17.92 7.90 -14.69
CA GLY A 257 -19.37 8.16 -14.74
C GLY A 257 -20.17 7.34 -15.73
N LYS A 258 -19.59 6.36 -16.42
CA LYS A 258 -20.32 5.51 -17.38
C LYS A 258 -21.09 4.36 -16.71
N SER A 259 -20.63 3.86 -15.56
CA SER A 259 -21.33 2.83 -14.80
C SER A 259 -21.05 2.92 -13.30
N ASP A 260 -22.06 2.55 -12.48
CA ASP A 260 -21.93 2.34 -11.04
C ASP A 260 -21.69 0.86 -10.70
N ASP A 261 -21.75 -0.04 -11.68
CA ASP A 261 -21.32 -1.42 -11.57
C ASP A 261 -19.80 -1.48 -11.74
N PHE A 262 -19.12 -2.11 -10.78
CA PHE A 262 -17.64 -2.11 -10.77
C PHE A 262 -17.06 -2.91 -11.92
N ASP A 263 -17.59 -4.10 -12.22
CA ASP A 263 -17.06 -4.96 -13.27
C ASP A 263 -17.29 -4.34 -14.66
N GLU A 264 -18.46 -3.70 -14.88
CA GLU A 264 -18.74 -2.96 -16.11
C GLU A 264 -17.81 -1.74 -16.24
N ALA A 265 -17.63 -0.96 -15.17
CA ALA A 265 -16.72 0.19 -15.17
C ALA A 265 -15.28 -0.22 -15.43
N GLN A 266 -14.83 -1.34 -14.85
CA GLN A 266 -13.50 -1.88 -15.10
C GLN A 266 -13.33 -2.33 -16.54
N ALA A 267 -14.28 -3.04 -17.13
CA ALA A 267 -14.22 -3.45 -18.52
C ALA A 267 -14.11 -2.23 -19.47
N ILE A 268 -14.83 -1.13 -19.17
CA ILE A 268 -14.74 0.12 -19.93
C ILE A 268 -13.33 0.73 -19.84
N VAL A 269 -12.70 0.68 -18.66
CA VAL A 269 -11.33 1.20 -18.46
C VAL A 269 -10.31 0.35 -19.19
N GLU A 270 -10.45 -0.97 -19.17
CA GLU A 270 -9.58 -1.92 -19.88
C GLU A 270 -9.71 -1.76 -21.40
N GLU A 271 -10.94 -1.61 -21.93
CA GLU A 271 -11.18 -1.37 -23.34
C GLU A 271 -10.60 -0.02 -23.81
N ALA A 272 -10.61 0.98 -22.95
CA ALA A 272 -10.00 2.28 -23.22
C ALA A 272 -8.47 2.26 -23.19
N GLY A 273 -7.84 1.19 -22.71
CA GLY A 273 -6.40 1.06 -22.59
C GLY A 273 -5.77 2.00 -21.57
N VAL A 274 -6.56 2.46 -20.60
CA VAL A 274 -6.07 3.35 -19.53
C VAL A 274 -5.33 2.54 -18.49
N GLN A 275 -4.11 2.97 -18.15
CA GLN A 275 -3.37 2.36 -17.05
C GLN A 275 -4.04 2.68 -15.72
N GLN A 276 -4.06 1.69 -14.82
CA GLN A 276 -4.67 1.82 -13.50
C GLN A 276 -3.60 1.88 -12.43
N LEU A 277 -3.83 2.73 -11.43
CA LEU A 277 -3.09 2.73 -10.19
C LEU A 277 -3.28 1.38 -9.48
N TYR A 278 -2.20 0.59 -9.40
CA TYR A 278 -2.20 -0.73 -8.75
C TYR A 278 -1.85 -0.66 -7.27
N GLY A 279 -1.00 0.28 -6.89
CA GLY A 279 -0.63 0.53 -5.50
C GLY A 279 0.28 1.74 -5.38
N PHE A 280 0.39 2.26 -4.17
CA PHE A 280 1.37 3.29 -3.89
C PHE A 280 2.05 3.09 -2.54
N PHE A 281 3.29 3.55 -2.44
CA PHE A 281 4.10 3.48 -1.24
C PHE A 281 4.73 4.84 -0.98
N VAL A 282 4.81 5.21 0.28
CA VAL A 282 5.32 6.54 0.68
C VAL A 282 6.58 6.37 1.52
N SER A 283 7.64 7.07 1.14
CA SER A 283 8.86 7.13 1.93
C SER A 283 9.37 8.57 1.96
N GLU A 284 9.34 9.19 3.13
CA GLU A 284 9.71 10.57 3.36
C GLU A 284 8.97 11.53 2.39
N ASN A 285 9.68 12.11 1.42
CA ASN A 285 9.16 13.00 0.37
C ASN A 285 8.99 12.31 -1.00
N LYS A 286 8.95 10.98 -1.03
CA LYS A 286 8.84 10.18 -2.25
C LYS A 286 7.57 9.34 -2.22
N ILE A 287 6.91 9.26 -3.37
CA ILE A 287 5.77 8.38 -3.58
C ILE A 287 6.12 7.45 -4.74
N LEU A 288 6.23 6.16 -4.46
CA LEU A 288 6.30 5.13 -5.48
C LEU A 288 4.88 4.76 -5.88
N ILE A 289 4.55 4.90 -7.14
CA ILE A 289 3.22 4.65 -7.70
C ILE A 289 3.36 3.53 -8.71
N ASN A 290 2.62 2.45 -8.50
CA ASN A 290 2.70 1.25 -9.33
C ASN A 290 1.46 1.10 -10.21
N SER A 291 1.66 0.71 -11.47
CA SER A 291 0.66 0.15 -12.37
C SER A 291 1.13 -1.22 -12.85
N LEU A 292 0.29 -1.94 -13.60
CA LEU A 292 0.69 -3.21 -14.23
C LEU A 292 1.66 -3.03 -15.41
N GLN A 293 1.87 -1.81 -15.89
CA GLN A 293 2.67 -1.49 -17.08
C GLN A 293 3.89 -0.62 -16.78
N GLY A 294 4.18 -0.37 -15.49
CA GLY A 294 5.32 0.40 -15.05
C GLY A 294 5.06 1.16 -13.76
N SER A 295 6.10 1.72 -13.21
CA SER A 295 6.06 2.41 -11.93
C SER A 295 6.62 3.83 -12.06
N ILE A 296 6.14 4.74 -11.21
CA ILE A 296 6.63 6.12 -11.14
C ILE A 296 7.17 6.37 -9.74
N LEU A 297 8.42 6.78 -9.64
CA LEU A 297 8.96 7.35 -8.41
C LEU A 297 8.81 8.87 -8.47
N TRP A 298 7.89 9.40 -7.66
CA TRP A 298 7.56 10.82 -7.60
C TRP A 298 8.19 11.49 -6.39
N HIS A 299 8.85 12.64 -6.60
CA HIS A 299 9.43 13.49 -5.55
C HIS A 299 8.49 14.67 -5.28
N THR A 300 7.91 14.70 -4.09
CA THR A 300 6.90 15.72 -3.72
C THR A 300 7.48 17.12 -3.60
N ASP A 301 8.75 17.24 -3.21
CA ASP A 301 9.43 18.53 -3.02
C ASP A 301 9.74 19.22 -4.34
N SER A 302 10.21 18.45 -5.33
CA SER A 302 10.55 18.99 -6.64
C SER A 302 9.37 19.04 -7.62
N GLY A 303 8.32 18.26 -7.35
CA GLY A 303 7.21 18.05 -8.28
C GLY A 303 7.64 17.39 -9.59
N LYS A 304 8.64 16.52 -9.52
CA LYS A 304 9.16 15.73 -10.64
C LYS A 304 9.16 14.25 -10.32
N GLY A 305 9.12 13.42 -11.34
CA GLY A 305 9.15 11.98 -11.20
C GLY A 305 10.02 11.29 -12.22
N MET A 306 10.26 10.02 -11.96
CA MET A 306 10.97 9.12 -12.85
C MET A 306 10.07 7.93 -13.19
N LEU A 307 9.88 7.67 -14.48
CA LEU A 307 9.24 6.45 -14.94
C LEU A 307 10.27 5.31 -14.86
N LEU A 308 9.93 4.29 -14.09
CA LEU A 308 10.72 3.08 -13.91
C LEU A 308 10.09 1.99 -14.79
N GLU A 309 10.82 1.54 -15.80
CA GLU A 309 10.36 0.45 -16.65
C GLU A 309 10.44 -0.89 -15.91
N ASP A 310 9.44 -1.75 -16.14
CA ASP A 310 9.46 -3.13 -15.67
C ASP A 310 10.32 -3.96 -16.63
N GLY A 311 11.48 -4.32 -16.24
CA GLY A 311 12.37 -5.16 -17.05
C GLY A 311 13.75 -4.57 -17.12
N VAL A 312 14.44 -4.70 -16.02
CA VAL A 312 15.86 -4.40 -15.95
C VAL A 312 16.60 -5.55 -16.60
N ASP A 313 17.38 -5.28 -17.66
CA ASP A 313 18.35 -6.25 -18.16
C ASP A 313 19.41 -6.46 -17.07
N LEU A 314 19.44 -7.66 -16.51
CA LEU A 314 20.30 -7.97 -15.38
C LEU A 314 21.77 -8.20 -15.80
N ASP A 315 22.03 -8.43 -17.09
CA ASP A 315 23.35 -8.81 -17.60
C ASP A 315 24.38 -7.66 -17.49
N ASP A 316 23.91 -6.39 -17.56
CA ASP A 316 24.75 -5.20 -17.49
C ASP A 316 24.73 -4.49 -16.12
N ILE A 317 23.96 -5.00 -15.14
CA ILE A 317 23.81 -4.37 -13.84
C ILE A 317 24.89 -4.82 -12.88
N LYS A 318 25.56 -3.83 -12.28
CA LYS A 318 26.61 -4.01 -11.25
C LYS A 318 26.10 -3.87 -9.83
N VAL A 319 24.82 -3.52 -9.66
CA VAL A 319 24.21 -3.18 -8.37
C VAL A 319 22.88 -3.91 -8.28
N PHE A 320 22.50 -4.40 -7.09
CA PHE A 320 21.19 -5.02 -6.91
C PHE A 320 20.08 -4.01 -7.30
N PRO A 321 19.24 -4.34 -8.30
CA PRO A 321 18.30 -3.37 -8.85
C PRO A 321 17.14 -3.07 -7.91
N PHE A 322 16.53 -1.91 -8.09
CA PHE A 322 15.27 -1.58 -7.44
C PHE A 322 14.11 -2.22 -8.21
N PHE A 323 13.32 -3.04 -7.52
CA PHE A 323 12.14 -3.69 -8.06
C PHE A 323 10.87 -3.02 -7.53
N PRO A 324 10.33 -2.03 -8.21
CA PRO A 324 9.19 -1.24 -7.71
C PRO A 324 7.95 -2.08 -7.44
N LEU A 325 7.63 -3.06 -8.30
CA LEU A 325 6.47 -3.94 -8.14
C LEU A 325 6.61 -4.96 -7.00
N SER A 326 7.85 -5.22 -6.53
CA SER A 326 8.10 -6.12 -5.40
C SER A 326 8.02 -5.43 -4.05
N VAL A 327 7.80 -4.11 -4.00
CA VAL A 327 7.70 -3.37 -2.74
C VAL A 327 6.47 -3.83 -1.98
N ALA A 328 6.69 -4.28 -0.73
CA ALA A 328 5.67 -4.79 0.17
C ALA A 328 5.36 -3.82 1.32
N TYR A 329 6.31 -2.95 1.65
CA TYR A 329 6.19 -1.99 2.74
C TYR A 329 7.06 -0.76 2.49
N SER A 330 6.67 0.37 3.06
CA SER A 330 7.50 1.58 3.11
C SER A 330 7.30 2.32 4.42
N ASP A 331 8.34 3.01 4.85
CA ASP A 331 8.32 3.99 5.93
C ASP A 331 9.23 5.17 5.57
N LYS A 332 9.46 6.07 6.53
CA LYS A 332 10.35 7.23 6.33
C LYS A 332 11.80 6.84 5.96
N ASP A 333 12.22 5.59 6.27
CA ASP A 333 13.59 5.13 6.07
C ASP A 333 13.80 4.49 4.68
N GLY A 334 12.74 4.21 3.91
CA GLY A 334 12.84 3.66 2.55
C GLY A 334 11.71 2.73 2.14
N PHE A 335 12.00 1.94 1.11
CA PHE A 335 11.13 0.91 0.56
C PHE A 335 11.67 -0.48 0.88
N TYR A 336 10.78 -1.42 1.13
CA TYR A 336 11.10 -2.79 1.51
C TYR A 336 10.42 -3.76 0.57
N SER A 337 11.21 -4.57 -0.11
CA SER A 337 10.71 -5.69 -0.93
C SER A 337 10.95 -7.02 -0.22
N ILE A 338 10.18 -8.03 -0.59
CA ILE A 338 10.32 -9.38 -0.07
C ILE A 338 10.51 -10.33 -1.24
N PHE A 339 11.60 -11.08 -1.21
CA PHE A 339 11.89 -12.09 -2.21
C PHE A 339 11.97 -13.46 -1.55
N THR A 340 11.47 -14.49 -2.23
CA THR A 340 11.81 -15.86 -1.85
C THR A 340 13.33 -16.04 -1.91
N ALA A 341 13.89 -16.92 -1.08
CA ALA A 341 15.35 -17.17 -1.10
C ALA A 341 15.83 -17.60 -2.49
N GLU A 342 15.05 -18.46 -3.17
CA GLU A 342 15.35 -18.92 -4.54
C GLU A 342 15.33 -17.75 -5.54
N GLY A 343 14.28 -16.91 -5.50
CA GLY A 343 14.15 -15.74 -6.38
C GLY A 343 15.29 -14.75 -6.16
N PHE A 344 15.63 -14.46 -4.90
CA PHE A 344 16.76 -13.60 -4.56
C PHE A 344 18.10 -14.14 -5.11
N ILE A 345 18.39 -15.44 -4.91
CA ILE A 345 19.62 -16.08 -5.42
C ILE A 345 19.64 -16.04 -6.96
N SER A 346 18.49 -16.26 -7.62
CA SER A 346 18.38 -16.16 -9.07
C SER A 346 18.76 -14.78 -9.59
N ILE A 347 18.27 -13.70 -8.94
CA ILE A 347 18.64 -12.32 -9.28
C ILE A 347 20.14 -12.12 -9.13
N ILE A 348 20.73 -12.53 -8.00
CA ILE A 348 22.18 -12.35 -7.76
C ILE A 348 23.03 -13.06 -8.78
N LYS A 349 22.66 -14.27 -9.20
CA LYS A 349 23.39 -15.02 -10.23
C LYS A 349 23.37 -14.37 -11.61
N ASN A 350 22.32 -13.60 -11.89
CA ASN A 350 22.17 -12.88 -13.15
C ASN A 350 22.84 -11.48 -13.12
N ILE A 351 23.12 -10.95 -11.93
CA ILE A 351 23.94 -9.74 -11.80
C ILE A 351 25.39 -10.18 -12.00
N GLY A 352 25.99 -9.84 -13.13
CA GLY A 352 27.34 -10.26 -13.51
C GLY A 352 28.39 -10.00 -12.42
N ASP A 353 29.52 -10.70 -12.47
CA ASP A 353 30.66 -10.70 -11.52
C ASP A 353 31.37 -9.33 -11.41
N SER A 354 30.63 -8.29 -11.16
CA SER A 354 31.12 -6.92 -11.04
C SER A 354 31.59 -6.66 -9.60
N GLY A 355 32.83 -6.83 -9.35
CA GLY A 355 33.53 -6.72 -8.06
C GLY A 355 33.49 -5.38 -7.33
N GLU A 356 32.63 -4.43 -7.71
CA GLU A 356 32.43 -3.15 -7.03
C GLU A 356 30.94 -2.80 -7.06
N GLY A 357 30.22 -2.93 -5.92
CA GLY A 357 28.82 -2.49 -5.85
C GLY A 357 28.07 -3.04 -4.65
N THR A 358 26.79 -2.74 -4.59
CA THR A 358 25.84 -3.17 -3.54
C THR A 358 25.33 -4.61 -3.75
N ALA A 359 26.02 -5.44 -4.53
CA ALA A 359 25.72 -6.87 -4.60
C ALA A 359 26.15 -7.55 -3.28
N PRO A 360 25.34 -8.50 -2.78
CA PRO A 360 25.72 -9.23 -1.57
C PRO A 360 26.98 -10.07 -1.81
N SER A 361 27.81 -10.21 -0.77
CA SER A 361 29.01 -11.04 -0.85
C SER A 361 28.67 -12.51 -1.11
N GLU A 362 29.59 -13.25 -1.73
CA GLU A 362 29.45 -14.70 -1.95
C GLU A 362 29.22 -15.45 -0.63
N GLU A 363 29.88 -15.04 0.46
CA GLU A 363 29.66 -15.59 1.79
C GLU A 363 28.19 -15.40 2.23
N PHE A 364 27.62 -14.21 2.02
CA PHE A 364 26.22 -13.93 2.33
C PHE A 364 25.27 -14.80 1.49
N VAL A 365 25.52 -14.92 0.19
CA VAL A 365 24.73 -15.77 -0.71
C VAL A 365 24.75 -17.23 -0.25
N ASN A 366 25.93 -17.73 0.18
CA ASN A 366 26.07 -19.07 0.72
C ASN A 366 25.28 -19.30 2.02
N THR A 367 25.06 -18.25 2.84
CA THR A 367 24.22 -18.37 4.05
C THR A 367 22.74 -18.53 3.74
N ILE A 368 22.28 -18.06 2.58
CA ILE A 368 20.90 -18.13 2.15
C ILE A 368 20.64 -19.41 1.31
N GLN A 369 21.69 -19.94 0.71
CA GLN A 369 21.58 -21.12 -0.16
C GLN A 369 21.04 -22.31 0.60
N GLY A 370 19.86 -22.81 0.17
CA GLY A 370 19.17 -23.91 0.83
C GLY A 370 18.20 -23.51 1.94
N GLN A 371 18.07 -22.20 2.23
CA GLN A 371 17.01 -21.69 3.09
C GLN A 371 15.70 -21.56 2.29
N ASN A 372 14.57 -21.68 2.98
CA ASN A 372 13.23 -21.46 2.42
C ASN A 372 12.67 -20.09 2.79
N ASN A 373 13.07 -19.53 3.94
CA ASN A 373 12.57 -18.26 4.40
C ASN A 373 13.00 -17.12 3.48
N PRO A 374 12.13 -16.11 3.30
CA PRO A 374 12.38 -15.00 2.38
C PRO A 374 13.49 -14.07 2.88
N VAL A 375 13.98 -13.26 1.95
CA VAL A 375 14.91 -12.14 2.18
C VAL A 375 14.14 -10.84 2.06
N ILE A 376 14.24 -9.98 3.07
CA ILE A 376 13.80 -8.59 2.97
C ILE A 376 14.94 -7.79 2.33
N VAL A 377 14.61 -7.05 1.29
CA VAL A 377 15.53 -6.09 0.65
C VAL A 377 15.07 -4.69 1.00
N TRP A 378 15.91 -3.98 1.71
CA TRP A 378 15.64 -2.59 2.12
C TRP A 378 16.41 -1.62 1.23
N TYR A 379 15.66 -0.81 0.51
CA TYR A 379 16.15 0.25 -0.36
C TYR A 379 16.05 1.60 0.34
N LYS A 380 17.18 2.21 0.61
CA LYS A 380 17.26 3.59 1.07
C LYS A 380 17.44 4.51 -0.14
N MET A 381 16.52 5.44 -0.32
CA MET A 381 16.53 6.35 -1.47
C MET A 381 17.31 7.63 -1.18
N LYS A 382 17.94 8.20 -2.22
CA LYS A 382 18.65 9.50 -2.15
C LYS A 382 17.69 10.66 -1.91
#